data_6167926abe37d8aac7207b923f8cab7c
#
_entry.id   6167926abe37d8aac7207b923f8cab7c
#
_cell.length_a   1.000
_cell.length_b   1.000
_cell.length_c   1.000
_cell.angle_alpha   90.00
_cell.angle_beta   90.00
_cell.angle_gamma   90.00
#
_symmetry.space_group_name_H-M   'P 1'
#
loop_
_entity.id
_entity.type
_entity.pdbx_description
1 polymer ?
#
loop_
_entity_poly.entity_id
_entity_poly.type
_entity_poly.pdbx_seq_one_letter_code
_entity_poly.pdbx_strand_id
1 'polypeptide(L)'
;GRKFQERGVFDGPQYYAVQVTGALFHTQGGLSVDTDAKVLRKDNSALPNLFAAGGAAVGVSGKGVEGYLSGNGLLMAVSLGYLAGRSAANMVKQR
;
A
#
# COMPACT_ATOMS: atom_id res chain seq x y z
N GLY A 1 -14.32 -18.04 7.56
CA GLY A 1 -14.25 -18.89 6.39
C GLY A 1 -15.10 -18.38 5.24
N ARG A 2 -14.63 -18.46 4.01
CA ARG A 2 -15.45 -18.14 2.83
C ARG A 2 -16.58 -19.15 2.74
N LYS A 3 -17.82 -18.68 2.71
CA LYS A 3 -18.94 -19.50 2.28
C LYS A 3 -18.87 -19.63 0.76
N PHE A 4 -18.59 -20.83 0.26
CA PHE A 4 -18.78 -21.11 -1.15
C PHE A 4 -20.29 -21.08 -1.43
N GLN A 5 -20.69 -20.50 -2.56
CA GLN A 5 -22.08 -20.54 -3.00
C GLN A 5 -22.51 -22.01 -3.14
N GLU A 6 -23.78 -22.28 -2.95
CA GLU A 6 -24.38 -23.63 -2.95
C GLU A 6 -24.13 -24.43 -4.24
N ARG A 7 -23.76 -23.77 -5.33
CA ARG A 7 -23.25 -24.44 -6.54
C ARG A 7 -21.81 -24.83 -6.36
N GLY A 8 -21.52 -26.11 -6.43
CA GLY A 8 -20.15 -26.64 -6.36
C GLY A 8 -19.26 -26.00 -7.42
N VAL A 9 -18.00 -25.83 -7.08
CA VAL A 9 -16.98 -25.24 -7.98
C VAL A 9 -16.89 -26.04 -9.30
N PHE A 10 -17.43 -27.28 -9.33
CA PHE A 10 -17.31 -28.22 -10.42
C PHE A 10 -18.65 -28.49 -11.19
N ASP A 11 -19.66 -27.64 -11.04
CA ASP A 11 -20.97 -27.83 -11.65
C ASP A 11 -21.09 -27.23 -13.07
N GLY A 12 -19.99 -26.84 -13.68
CA GLY A 12 -19.96 -26.26 -15.02
C GLY A 12 -19.69 -27.29 -16.12
N PRO A 13 -20.08 -27.01 -17.35
CA PRO A 13 -19.81 -27.88 -18.50
C PRO A 13 -18.36 -27.92 -18.97
N GLN A 14 -17.55 -26.96 -18.50
CA GLN A 14 -16.12 -26.82 -18.86
C GLN A 14 -15.30 -26.39 -17.66
N TYR A 15 -14.11 -26.95 -17.56
CA TYR A 15 -13.12 -26.59 -16.52
C TYR A 15 -11.85 -26.11 -17.19
N TYR A 16 -11.19 -25.15 -16.54
CA TYR A 16 -9.91 -24.64 -16.98
C TYR A 16 -8.86 -24.91 -15.89
N ALA A 17 -7.74 -25.49 -16.28
CA ALA A 17 -6.60 -25.68 -15.41
C ALA A 17 -5.49 -24.73 -15.82
N VAL A 18 -4.98 -23.94 -14.86
CA VAL A 18 -3.86 -23.01 -15.06
C VAL A 18 -2.77 -23.39 -14.09
N GLN A 19 -1.57 -23.64 -14.61
CA GLN A 19 -0.41 -23.85 -13.78
C GLN A 19 0.01 -22.52 -13.16
N VAL A 20 0.15 -22.48 -11.84
CA VAL A 20 0.50 -21.29 -11.09
C VAL A 20 1.72 -21.55 -10.21
N THR A 21 2.47 -20.50 -9.91
CA THR A 21 3.55 -20.51 -8.92
C THR A 21 3.42 -19.29 -8.02
N GLY A 22 4.01 -19.38 -6.81
CA GLY A 22 4.06 -18.25 -5.89
C GLY A 22 4.98 -17.14 -6.41
N ALA A 23 4.53 -15.91 -6.31
CA ALA A 23 5.34 -14.73 -6.63
C ALA A 23 5.04 -13.60 -5.64
N LEU A 24 6.06 -12.84 -5.25
CA LEU A 24 5.91 -11.64 -4.43
C LEU A 24 5.59 -10.46 -5.34
N PHE A 25 4.39 -9.93 -5.25
CA PHE A 25 3.96 -8.73 -5.99
C PHE A 25 3.76 -7.52 -5.09
N HIS A 26 3.76 -7.72 -3.77
CA HIS A 26 3.50 -6.68 -2.78
C HIS A 26 4.30 -6.94 -1.50
N THR A 27 4.84 -5.89 -0.89
CA THR A 27 5.46 -5.92 0.43
C THR A 27 4.72 -5.00 1.38
N GLN A 28 4.56 -5.44 2.63
CA GLN A 28 3.98 -4.64 3.70
C GLN A 28 5.09 -3.94 4.49
N GLY A 29 4.75 -2.85 5.19
CA GLY A 29 5.69 -2.06 5.95
C GLY A 29 6.28 -0.91 5.13
N GLY A 30 7.41 -0.38 5.55
CA GLY A 30 8.07 0.76 4.94
C GLY A 30 8.40 1.85 5.94
N LEU A 31 8.67 3.05 5.45
CA LEU A 31 8.98 4.24 6.25
C LEU A 31 7.71 4.80 6.89
N SER A 32 7.78 5.12 8.18
CA SER A 32 6.70 5.85 8.84
C SER A 32 6.65 7.28 8.32
N VAL A 33 5.45 7.78 8.04
CA VAL A 33 5.24 9.14 7.53
C VAL A 33 4.15 9.85 8.33
N ASP A 34 4.19 11.18 8.33
CA ASP A 34 3.12 12.02 8.87
C ASP A 34 2.01 12.27 7.83
N THR A 35 1.05 13.12 8.18
CA THR A 35 -0.08 13.50 7.31
C THR A 35 0.33 14.31 6.07
N ASP A 36 1.55 14.84 6.05
CA ASP A 36 2.16 15.55 4.93
C ASP A 36 3.08 14.64 4.09
N ALA A 37 3.08 13.34 4.38
CA ALA A 37 3.94 12.32 3.79
C ALA A 37 5.45 12.52 4.06
N LYS A 38 5.82 13.31 5.08
CA LYS A 38 7.21 13.44 5.53
C LYS A 38 7.63 12.23 6.33
N VAL A 39 8.83 11.74 6.08
CA VAL A 39 9.38 10.59 6.79
C VAL A 39 9.66 10.95 8.24
N LEU A 40 9.21 10.09 9.15
CA LEU A 40 9.40 10.23 10.59
C LEU A 40 10.65 9.46 11.06
N ARG A 41 11.37 10.05 12.01
CA ARG A 41 12.40 9.37 12.79
C ARG A 41 11.77 8.49 13.87
N LYS A 42 12.61 7.74 14.59
CA LYS A 42 12.17 6.88 15.70
C LYS A 42 11.55 7.67 16.87
N ASP A 43 11.92 8.93 17.04
CA ASP A 43 11.37 9.86 18.04
C ASP A 43 10.12 10.61 17.56
N ASN A 44 9.55 10.19 16.42
CA ASN A 44 8.42 10.81 15.74
C ASN A 44 8.67 12.23 15.20
N SER A 45 9.89 12.73 15.20
CA SER A 45 10.22 13.98 14.52
C SER A 45 10.28 13.79 13.01
N ALA A 46 9.75 14.74 12.24
CA ALA A 46 9.76 14.68 10.79
C ALA A 46 11.14 15.03 10.21
N LEU A 47 11.56 14.32 9.18
CA LEU A 47 12.69 14.71 8.35
C LEU A 47 12.25 15.84 7.40
N PRO A 48 12.90 17.01 7.41
CA PRO A 48 12.36 18.19 6.73
C PRO A 48 12.32 18.07 5.21
N ASN A 49 13.21 17.29 4.62
CA ASN A 49 13.41 17.23 3.16
C ASN A 49 13.17 15.81 2.57
N LEU A 50 12.56 14.90 3.33
CA LEU A 50 12.35 13.54 2.89
C LEU A 50 10.87 13.17 2.98
N PHE A 51 10.33 12.70 1.86
CA PHE A 51 8.97 12.23 1.73
C PHE A 51 8.97 10.77 1.27
N ALA A 52 7.95 10.02 1.64
CA ALA A 52 7.76 8.67 1.15
C ALA A 52 6.28 8.41 0.83
N ALA A 53 6.05 7.61 -0.20
CA ALA A 53 4.72 7.25 -0.68
C ALA A 53 4.70 5.84 -1.25
N GLY A 54 3.49 5.32 -1.50
CA GLY A 54 3.28 4.01 -2.08
C GLY A 54 3.96 2.90 -1.29
N GLY A 55 4.62 1.98 -1.97
CA GLY A 55 5.30 0.83 -1.36
C GLY A 55 6.52 1.18 -0.50
N ALA A 56 7.03 2.42 -0.55
CA ALA A 56 8.13 2.88 0.30
C ALA A 56 7.64 3.32 1.70
N ALA A 57 6.37 3.64 1.85
CA ALA A 57 5.77 4.11 3.08
C ALA A 57 4.90 3.03 3.74
N VAL A 58 4.80 3.04 5.07
CA VAL A 58 3.79 2.26 5.78
C VAL A 58 2.42 2.83 5.44
N GLY A 59 1.61 2.02 4.76
CA GLY A 59 0.25 2.38 4.38
C GLY A 59 -0.79 1.91 5.40
N VAL A 60 -2.07 2.08 5.03
CA VAL A 60 -3.23 1.67 5.85
C VAL A 60 -3.26 0.17 6.14
N SER A 61 -2.59 -0.65 5.34
CA SER A 61 -2.45 -2.09 5.56
C SER A 61 -1.44 -2.45 6.66
N GLY A 62 -0.67 -1.49 7.16
CA GLY A 62 0.30 -1.70 8.23
C GLY A 62 1.52 -2.52 7.80
N LYS A 63 2.02 -3.34 8.72
CA LYS A 63 3.28 -4.11 8.54
C LYS A 63 3.05 -5.60 8.38
N GLY A 64 1.91 -6.12 8.80
CA GLY A 64 1.60 -7.53 8.85
C GLY A 64 0.76 -7.99 7.66
N VAL A 65 0.90 -9.26 7.29
CA VAL A 65 0.15 -9.86 6.17
C VAL A 65 -1.35 -9.82 6.39
N GLU A 66 -1.78 -9.83 7.65
CA GLU A 66 -3.19 -9.76 8.07
C GLU A 66 -3.87 -8.45 7.66
N GLY A 67 -3.10 -7.38 7.50
CA GLY A 67 -3.60 -6.07 7.07
C GLY A 67 -3.75 -5.92 5.54
N TYR A 68 -3.31 -6.92 4.76
CA TYR A 68 -3.39 -6.82 3.32
C TYR A 68 -4.84 -6.75 2.82
N LEU A 69 -5.11 -5.75 2.00
CA LEU A 69 -6.37 -5.60 1.31
C LEU A 69 -6.09 -5.19 -0.14
N SER A 70 -6.77 -5.86 -1.08
CA SER A 70 -6.62 -5.56 -2.51
C SER A 70 -6.99 -4.12 -2.81
N GLY A 71 -6.16 -3.44 -3.61
CA GLY A 71 -6.31 -2.03 -3.95
C GLY A 71 -5.60 -1.05 -3.02
N ASN A 72 -5.28 -1.43 -1.77
CA ASN A 72 -4.59 -0.53 -0.83
C ASN A 72 -3.24 -0.04 -1.34
N GLY A 73 -2.49 -0.88 -2.06
CA GLY A 73 -1.21 -0.47 -2.65
C GLY A 73 -1.35 0.70 -3.62
N LEU A 74 -2.32 0.63 -4.52
CA LEU A 74 -2.61 1.72 -5.48
C LEU A 74 -3.18 2.94 -4.77
N LEU A 75 -4.09 2.75 -3.81
CA LEU A 75 -4.64 3.84 -3.01
C LEU A 75 -3.53 4.63 -2.31
N MET A 76 -2.61 3.94 -1.64
CA MET A 76 -1.50 4.59 -0.94
C MET A 76 -0.50 5.25 -1.89
N ALA A 77 -0.24 4.65 -3.06
CA ALA A 77 0.62 5.25 -4.06
C ALA A 77 0.07 6.60 -4.55
N VAL A 78 -1.21 6.66 -4.87
CA VAL A 78 -1.87 7.88 -5.36
C VAL A 78 -2.02 8.91 -4.23
N SER A 79 -2.56 8.51 -3.08
CA SER A 79 -2.89 9.43 -1.98
C SER A 79 -1.64 10.03 -1.33
N LEU A 80 -0.70 9.18 -0.92
CA LEU A 80 0.57 9.68 -0.33
C LEU A 80 1.45 10.36 -1.36
N GLY A 81 1.44 9.90 -2.62
CA GLY A 81 2.16 10.57 -3.71
C GLY A 81 1.65 12.00 -3.94
N TYR A 82 0.34 12.20 -3.94
CA TYR A 82 -0.28 13.52 -4.02
C TYR A 82 0.11 14.41 -2.83
N LEU A 83 0.01 13.88 -1.60
CA LEU A 83 0.37 14.63 -0.38
C LEU A 83 1.86 15.01 -0.38
N ALA A 84 2.74 14.07 -0.70
CA ALA A 84 4.18 14.31 -0.79
C ALA A 84 4.52 15.39 -1.82
N GLY A 85 3.94 15.31 -3.02
CA GLY A 85 4.16 16.28 -4.08
C GLY A 85 3.66 17.69 -3.70
N ARG A 86 2.48 17.78 -3.10
CA ARG A 86 1.92 19.05 -2.60
C ARG A 86 2.79 19.66 -1.50
N SER A 87 3.22 18.85 -0.53
CA SER A 87 4.05 19.29 0.58
C SER A 87 5.43 19.75 0.10
N ALA A 88 6.05 19.02 -0.82
CA ALA A 88 7.31 19.43 -1.43
C ALA A 88 7.19 20.75 -2.22
N ALA A 89 6.13 20.91 -3.00
CA ALA A 89 5.87 22.15 -3.75
C ALA A 89 5.70 23.36 -2.82
N ASN A 90 5.00 23.18 -1.69
CA ASN A 90 4.82 24.25 -0.71
C ASN A 90 6.15 24.65 -0.04
N MET A 91 7.04 23.68 0.23
CA MET A 91 8.38 23.97 0.78
C MET A 91 9.24 24.81 -0.17
N VAL A 92 9.16 24.54 -1.48
CA VAL A 92 9.93 25.33 -2.48
C VAL A 92 9.43 26.76 -2.58
N LYS A 93 8.10 26.96 -2.46
CA LYS A 93 7.50 28.30 -2.51
C LYS A 93 7.81 29.19 -1.30
N GLN A 94 8.18 28.58 -0.17
CA GLN A 94 8.51 29.29 1.07
C GLN A 94 10.00 29.66 1.20
N ARG A 95 10.81 29.23 0.24
CA ARG A 95 12.24 29.62 0.10
C ARG A 95 12.42 30.81 -0.79
#